data_9ebe7186dc3ffd3847b2b5d9f4604360
#
_entry.id   9ebe7186dc3ffd3847b2b5d9f4604360
#
_cell.length_a   1.000
_cell.length_b   1.000
_cell.length_c   1.000
_cell.angle_alpha   90.00
_cell.angle_beta   90.00
_cell.angle_gamma   90.00
#
_symmetry.space_group_name_H-M   'P 1'
#
loop_
_entity.id
_entity.type
_entity.pdbx_description
1 polymer ?
#
loop_
_entity_poly.entity_id
_entity_poly.type
_entity_poly.pdbx_seq_one_letter_code
_entity_poly.pdbx_strand_id
1 'polypeptide(L)'
;MLHTRSFAGRLAGVLGLSAVLVVPSLAAQGAAAGASQQPPAGSAAEGWWRHVQVLAHDSLKGRDTGSPGHESAVRYIARQFEAAGLKPGGTDGWFQRVDFVEVKLEAERIALAMRDGTGLWTPLAVGRDLRLAPRPSTGDVEAPLVFAGYGLSLPQAGVDDLAGLDLKGKIVVHVNGVPKGLSAALQAHGTRSRWTAMQQAGAVGIIAIGAGGAWNEAGGAGGVAIALADTMLDDTRGQRLNGTANPALAARLFAGTAIQWDSVVAMVRRGEKLPTAPLAVSLRATLPTVRRTLSSPNVVGLLPGTDPVLRNEVVVYTAHTDHTGTFKGPALTGDSIFNGAMDNASGAATLIETAKLVARRGGNKRTLAFVGVTAEEKGLLGSRYFAAHPSLTNGTLVANLNTDMFLPLIPLKGVFAYGYEESDLADDLDAVTKARGLEVLPDPEPEQNRFVRSDQYSFIRRGVPALAFKVGYRTGTPEEKTWQAWVRDHYHKLTDDVTQPVDFATAAGFNEMYADLAIRVANRARKPAWRTNSFFATPVP
;
A
#
# COMPACT_ATOMS: atom_id res chain seq x y z
N MET A 1 38.90 -51.47 26.64
CA MET A 1 40.02 -51.87 25.76
C MET A 1 40.26 -50.70 24.86
N LEU A 2 41.05 -49.70 25.25
CA LEU A 2 42.48 -49.53 24.99
C LEU A 2 42.91 -49.88 23.57
N HIS A 3 43.24 -48.84 22.78
CA HIS A 3 44.56 -48.69 22.23
C HIS A 3 44.76 -47.25 21.61
N THR A 4 45.60 -46.55 22.35
CA THR A 4 46.39 -45.38 21.90
C THR A 4 47.50 -45.83 20.96
N ARG A 5 47.86 -45.00 19.93
CA ARG A 5 49.24 -44.89 19.45
C ARG A 5 49.54 -43.48 18.94
N SER A 6 50.39 -42.83 19.66
CA SER A 6 51.23 -41.68 19.32
C SER A 6 52.36 -42.12 18.39
N PHE A 7 52.76 -41.26 17.42
CA PHE A 7 54.12 -41.23 16.91
C PHE A 7 54.55 -39.80 16.56
N ALA A 8 55.64 -39.42 17.16
CA ALA A 8 56.32 -38.16 17.01
C ALA A 8 57.40 -38.26 15.87
N GLY A 9 57.70 -37.10 15.31
CA GLY A 9 59.07 -36.81 14.87
C GLY A 9 59.30 -36.63 13.36
N ARG A 10 59.59 -35.43 12.91
CA ARG A 10 60.95 -34.94 12.52
C ARG A 10 60.85 -33.56 11.85
N LEU A 11 61.63 -32.62 12.40
CA LEU A 11 62.00 -31.36 11.75
C LEU A 11 62.83 -31.65 10.50
N ALA A 12 62.53 -30.93 9.40
CA ALA A 12 63.48 -30.60 8.37
C ALA A 12 63.16 -29.17 7.88
N GLY A 13 64.09 -28.28 8.14
CA GLY A 13 64.01 -26.89 7.69
C GLY A 13 64.30 -26.80 6.21
N VAL A 14 63.52 -25.97 5.51
CA VAL A 14 63.88 -25.45 4.19
C VAL A 14 63.58 -23.95 4.21
N LEU A 15 64.63 -23.18 3.94
CA LEU A 15 64.58 -21.77 3.63
C LEU A 15 63.69 -21.58 2.38
N GLY A 16 62.66 -20.78 2.48
CA GLY A 16 61.83 -20.46 1.34
C GLY A 16 61.46 -18.98 1.34
N LEU A 17 61.82 -18.32 0.30
CA LEU A 17 61.60 -16.93 -0.08
C LEU A 17 60.22 -16.39 0.39
N SER A 18 60.26 -15.29 1.11
CA SER A 18 59.06 -14.46 1.37
C SER A 18 58.66 -13.73 0.09
N ALA A 19 57.68 -14.27 -0.64
CA ALA A 19 56.94 -13.53 -1.63
C ALA A 19 55.94 -12.63 -0.91
N VAL A 20 56.21 -11.35 -0.90
CA VAL A 20 55.25 -10.30 -0.48
C VAL A 20 54.13 -10.28 -1.51
N LEU A 21 53.03 -10.95 -1.19
CA LEU A 21 51.76 -10.75 -1.88
C LEU A 21 51.23 -9.35 -1.50
N VAL A 22 51.47 -8.40 -2.40
CA VAL A 22 50.77 -7.12 -2.40
C VAL A 22 49.27 -7.41 -2.67
N VAL A 23 48.47 -7.50 -1.62
CA VAL A 23 47.03 -7.47 -1.73
C VAL A 23 46.66 -6.03 -2.09
N PRO A 24 46.05 -5.77 -3.26
CA PRO A 24 45.55 -4.44 -3.54
C PRO A 24 44.45 -4.17 -2.51
N SER A 25 44.68 -3.17 -1.65
CA SER A 25 43.62 -2.61 -0.81
C SER A 25 42.48 -2.20 -1.75
N LEU A 26 41.31 -2.88 -1.61
CA LEU A 26 40.06 -2.32 -2.07
C LEU A 26 39.88 -0.99 -1.29
N ALA A 27 40.30 0.10 -1.93
CA ALA A 27 39.89 1.41 -1.54
C ALA A 27 38.36 1.39 -1.57
N ALA A 28 37.72 1.58 -0.42
CA ALA A 28 36.32 1.91 -0.34
C ALA A 28 36.09 3.08 -1.29
N GLN A 29 35.48 2.84 -2.43
CA GLN A 29 34.90 3.88 -3.24
C GLN A 29 33.78 4.45 -2.37
N GLY A 30 34.09 5.55 -1.67
CA GLY A 30 33.08 6.43 -1.13
C GLY A 30 32.15 6.76 -2.30
N ALA A 31 30.89 6.41 -2.18
CA ALA A 31 29.87 6.84 -3.10
C ALA A 31 29.94 8.37 -3.15
N ALA A 32 30.52 8.91 -4.20
CA ALA A 32 30.33 10.29 -4.56
C ALA A 32 28.81 10.45 -4.69
N ALA A 33 28.24 11.45 -4.01
CA ALA A 33 26.84 11.82 -4.20
C ALA A 33 26.61 11.92 -5.70
N GLY A 34 25.85 10.98 -6.28
CA GLY A 34 25.70 10.85 -7.71
C GLY A 34 25.05 12.13 -8.24
N ALA A 35 25.65 12.73 -9.25
CA ALA A 35 25.01 13.83 -9.95
C ALA A 35 23.67 13.33 -10.50
N SER A 36 22.59 14.10 -10.31
CA SER A 36 21.28 13.78 -10.91
C SER A 36 21.43 13.53 -12.40
N GLN A 37 20.96 12.38 -12.89
CA GLN A 37 20.93 12.08 -14.31
C GLN A 37 20.00 13.05 -15.02
N GLN A 38 20.34 13.39 -16.25
CA GLN A 38 19.51 14.25 -17.10
C GLN A 38 19.12 13.49 -18.36
N PRO A 39 17.85 13.60 -18.78
CA PRO A 39 17.44 13.07 -20.07
C PRO A 39 18.18 13.78 -21.22
N PRO A 40 18.31 13.16 -22.40
CA PRO A 40 18.82 13.85 -23.58
C PRO A 40 17.99 15.11 -23.86
N ALA A 41 18.67 16.23 -24.16
CA ALA A 41 18.03 17.50 -24.44
C ALA A 41 17.01 17.37 -25.59
N GLY A 42 15.80 17.92 -25.42
CA GLY A 42 14.72 17.83 -26.38
C GLY A 42 14.03 16.46 -26.46
N SER A 43 14.40 15.50 -25.59
CA SER A 43 13.73 14.20 -25.54
C SER A 43 12.33 14.32 -24.92
N ALA A 44 11.43 13.39 -25.28
CA ALA A 44 10.09 13.32 -24.71
C ALA A 44 10.09 13.06 -23.18
N ALA A 45 11.20 12.61 -22.60
CA ALA A 45 11.35 12.41 -21.16
C ALA A 45 11.70 13.68 -20.38
N GLU A 46 12.14 14.74 -21.06
CA GLU A 46 12.61 15.96 -20.38
C GLU A 46 11.52 16.62 -19.53
N GLY A 47 10.29 16.72 -20.05
CA GLY A 47 9.14 17.24 -19.32
C GLY A 47 8.81 16.41 -18.10
N TRP A 48 8.73 15.11 -18.26
CA TRP A 48 8.45 14.17 -17.17
C TRP A 48 9.50 14.24 -16.07
N TRP A 49 10.79 14.24 -16.42
CA TRP A 49 11.87 14.28 -15.43
C TRP A 49 11.90 15.60 -14.66
N ARG A 50 11.63 16.72 -15.33
CA ARG A 50 11.50 18.03 -14.67
C ARG A 50 10.40 17.99 -13.61
N HIS A 51 9.27 17.33 -13.87
CA HIS A 51 8.21 17.17 -12.88
C HIS A 51 8.66 16.31 -11.71
N VAL A 52 9.37 15.19 -11.95
CA VAL A 52 9.95 14.36 -10.89
C VAL A 52 10.90 15.18 -10.03
N GLN A 53 11.84 15.92 -10.63
CA GLN A 53 12.80 16.76 -9.90
C GLN A 53 12.12 17.82 -9.02
N VAL A 54 11.04 18.43 -9.49
CA VAL A 54 10.28 19.40 -8.69
C VAL A 54 9.53 18.72 -7.55
N LEU A 55 8.86 17.60 -7.83
CA LEU A 55 8.03 16.91 -6.84
C LEU A 55 8.86 16.16 -5.80
N ALA A 56 10.05 15.69 -6.15
CA ALA A 56 10.98 15.03 -5.22
C ALA A 56 12.03 15.98 -4.62
N HIS A 57 11.86 17.29 -4.77
CA HIS A 57 12.84 18.27 -4.27
C HIS A 57 12.77 18.40 -2.74
N ASP A 58 13.91 18.57 -2.08
CA ASP A 58 14.06 18.69 -0.61
C ASP A 58 13.19 19.79 0.01
N SER A 59 12.90 20.86 -0.74
CA SER A 59 12.04 21.95 -0.27
C SER A 59 10.62 21.49 0.06
N LEU A 60 10.17 20.37 -0.52
CA LEU A 60 8.87 19.79 -0.25
C LEU A 60 8.86 18.85 0.98
N LYS A 61 10.03 18.63 1.61
CA LYS A 61 10.14 17.84 2.84
C LYS A 61 9.42 16.49 2.78
N GLY A 62 9.51 15.81 1.64
CA GLY A 62 8.91 14.49 1.43
C GLY A 62 7.38 14.49 1.39
N ARG A 63 6.74 15.62 1.14
CA ARG A 63 5.31 15.76 0.81
C ARG A 63 4.35 15.02 1.76
N ASP A 64 4.66 14.94 3.08
CA ASP A 64 3.76 14.26 4.05
C ASP A 64 2.35 14.86 3.97
N THR A 65 1.34 14.02 4.06
CA THR A 65 -0.08 14.39 4.02
C THR A 65 -0.37 15.57 4.96
N GLY A 66 -1.01 16.63 4.45
CA GLY A 66 -1.35 17.83 5.23
C GLY A 66 -0.18 18.75 5.54
N SER A 67 1.02 18.48 5.01
CA SER A 67 2.17 19.35 5.18
C SER A 67 2.20 20.50 4.16
N PRO A 68 2.91 21.61 4.46
CA PRO A 68 3.14 22.67 3.46
C PRO A 68 3.86 22.17 2.19
N GLY A 69 4.67 21.11 2.31
CA GLY A 69 5.33 20.48 1.18
C GLY A 69 4.34 19.81 0.24
N HIS A 70 3.38 19.06 0.77
CA HIS A 70 2.30 18.47 -0.01
C HIS A 70 1.40 19.54 -0.65
N GLU A 71 1.03 20.57 0.11
CA GLU A 71 0.28 21.72 -0.42
C GLU A 71 0.98 22.37 -1.63
N SER A 72 2.30 22.55 -1.54
CA SER A 72 3.11 23.08 -2.64
C SER A 72 3.14 22.16 -3.85
N ALA A 73 3.22 20.85 -3.63
CA ALA A 73 3.20 19.83 -4.69
C ALA A 73 1.88 19.84 -5.46
N VAL A 74 0.73 19.82 -4.78
CA VAL A 74 -0.57 19.81 -5.46
C VAL A 74 -0.85 21.14 -6.20
N ARG A 75 -0.39 22.28 -5.67
CA ARG A 75 -0.44 23.56 -6.36
C ARG A 75 0.43 23.57 -7.63
N TYR A 76 1.58 22.91 -7.58
CA TYR A 76 2.41 22.72 -8.76
C TYR A 76 1.67 21.90 -9.83
N ILE A 77 1.07 20.77 -9.45
CA ILE A 77 0.31 19.89 -10.36
C ILE A 77 -0.87 20.65 -10.98
N ALA A 78 -1.64 21.42 -10.18
CA ALA A 78 -2.74 22.23 -10.66
C ALA A 78 -2.30 23.21 -11.77
N ARG A 79 -1.17 23.91 -11.56
CA ARG A 79 -0.60 24.80 -12.61
C ARG A 79 -0.21 24.03 -13.88
N GLN A 80 0.26 22.79 -13.76
CA GLN A 80 0.59 21.97 -14.94
C GLN A 80 -0.68 21.51 -15.68
N PHE A 81 -1.76 21.18 -14.96
CA PHE A 81 -3.06 20.88 -15.56
C PHE A 81 -3.64 22.10 -16.29
N GLU A 82 -3.58 23.27 -15.66
CA GLU A 82 -4.01 24.54 -16.29
C GLU A 82 -3.21 24.81 -17.57
N ALA A 83 -1.89 24.70 -17.52
CA ALA A 83 -1.01 24.88 -18.67
C ALA A 83 -1.27 23.86 -19.80
N ALA A 84 -1.77 22.68 -19.47
CA ALA A 84 -2.20 21.66 -20.42
C ALA A 84 -3.59 21.91 -21.00
N GLY A 85 -4.31 22.95 -20.54
CA GLY A 85 -5.65 23.31 -21.01
C GLY A 85 -6.80 22.52 -20.36
N LEU A 86 -6.55 21.81 -19.27
CA LEU A 86 -7.59 21.14 -18.50
C LEU A 86 -8.49 22.18 -17.82
N LYS A 87 -9.65 21.71 -17.33
CA LYS A 87 -10.57 22.49 -16.53
C LYS A 87 -10.48 22.07 -15.06
N PRO A 88 -10.69 23.00 -14.12
CA PRO A 88 -10.80 22.65 -12.70
C PRO A 88 -11.92 21.64 -12.46
N GLY A 89 -11.64 20.60 -11.67
CA GLY A 89 -12.58 19.51 -11.35
C GLY A 89 -12.77 19.29 -9.86
N GLY A 90 -12.15 20.11 -9.00
CA GLY A 90 -12.32 20.04 -7.56
C GLY A 90 -13.58 20.71 -7.05
N THR A 91 -13.86 20.58 -5.77
CA THR A 91 -14.96 21.31 -5.09
C THR A 91 -14.62 22.78 -4.84
N ASP A 92 -13.32 23.08 -4.82
CA ASP A 92 -12.76 24.44 -4.74
C ASP A 92 -11.72 24.60 -5.85
N GLY A 93 -12.20 24.97 -7.05
CA GLY A 93 -11.36 25.09 -8.24
C GLY A 93 -10.66 23.78 -8.61
N TRP A 94 -9.35 23.74 -8.50
CA TRP A 94 -8.54 22.53 -8.77
C TRP A 94 -8.55 21.53 -7.63
N PHE A 95 -9.02 21.89 -6.43
CA PHE A 95 -8.82 21.13 -5.22
C PHE A 95 -10.13 20.53 -4.71
N GLN A 96 -10.05 19.26 -4.31
CA GLN A 96 -11.05 18.62 -3.49
C GLN A 96 -10.46 18.46 -2.09
N ARG A 97 -10.94 19.27 -1.15
CA ARG A 97 -10.51 19.20 0.24
C ARG A 97 -10.91 17.86 0.86
N VAL A 98 -9.95 17.21 1.52
CA VAL A 98 -10.16 15.98 2.30
C VAL A 98 -9.78 16.28 3.75
N ASP A 99 -10.72 16.08 4.65
CA ASP A 99 -10.51 16.30 6.08
C ASP A 99 -10.23 14.98 6.79
N PHE A 100 -9.27 15.02 7.72
CA PHE A 100 -8.79 13.87 8.47
C PHE A 100 -8.83 14.12 9.97
N VAL A 101 -8.89 13.02 10.73
CA VAL A 101 -8.65 12.98 12.17
C VAL A 101 -7.37 12.20 12.42
N GLU A 102 -6.43 12.85 13.09
CA GLU A 102 -5.25 12.21 13.64
C GLU A 102 -5.54 11.77 15.07
N VAL A 103 -5.17 10.54 15.43
CA VAL A 103 -5.36 9.97 16.76
C VAL A 103 -4.06 9.38 17.27
N LYS A 104 -3.68 9.75 18.48
CA LYS A 104 -2.50 9.21 19.18
C LYS A 104 -2.89 8.73 20.57
N LEU A 105 -2.36 7.58 21.01
CA LEU A 105 -2.51 7.10 22.37
C LEU A 105 -1.61 7.90 23.34
N GLU A 106 -2.13 8.20 24.52
CA GLU A 106 -1.34 8.73 25.64
C GLU A 106 -0.70 7.57 26.41
N ALA A 107 0.44 7.10 25.94
CA ALA A 107 1.09 5.85 26.35
C ALA A 107 1.23 5.69 27.88
N GLU A 108 1.60 6.77 28.58
CA GLU A 108 1.82 6.80 30.04
C GLU A 108 0.53 6.60 30.86
N ARG A 109 -0.63 6.75 30.22
CA ARG A 109 -1.94 6.68 30.90
C ARG A 109 -2.72 5.43 30.54
N ILE A 110 -2.14 4.54 29.75
CA ILE A 110 -2.78 3.28 29.35
C ILE A 110 -2.79 2.31 30.51
N ALA A 111 -3.94 1.70 30.77
CA ALA A 111 -4.05 0.60 31.72
C ALA A 111 -4.73 -0.60 31.04
N LEU A 112 -4.11 -1.76 31.16
CA LEU A 112 -4.60 -3.02 30.62
C LEU A 112 -4.70 -4.07 31.73
N ALA A 113 -5.80 -4.82 31.74
CA ALA A 113 -5.93 -5.99 32.63
C ALA A 113 -6.74 -7.08 31.94
N MET A 114 -6.41 -8.33 32.22
CA MET A 114 -7.13 -9.51 31.77
C MET A 114 -7.75 -10.24 32.97
N ARG A 115 -9.00 -10.62 32.86
CA ARG A 115 -9.69 -11.49 33.82
C ARG A 115 -9.76 -12.89 33.21
N ASP A 116 -9.28 -13.87 33.94
CA ASP A 116 -9.35 -15.27 33.58
C ASP A 116 -10.61 -15.97 34.14
N GLY A 117 -10.72 -17.27 33.92
CA GLY A 117 -11.83 -18.09 34.41
C GLY A 117 -11.96 -18.17 35.93
N THR A 118 -10.95 -17.73 36.70
CA THR A 118 -11.03 -17.62 38.17
C THR A 118 -11.71 -16.33 38.63
N GLY A 119 -11.94 -15.39 37.72
CA GLY A 119 -12.55 -14.10 38.01
C GLY A 119 -11.57 -13.00 38.46
N LEU A 120 -10.28 -13.31 38.57
CA LEU A 120 -9.25 -12.35 38.97
C LEU A 120 -8.78 -11.50 37.82
N TRP A 121 -8.65 -10.19 38.04
CA TRP A 121 -8.03 -9.26 37.11
C TRP A 121 -6.52 -9.22 37.35
N THR A 122 -5.76 -9.56 36.31
CA THR A 122 -4.29 -9.47 36.31
C THR A 122 -3.85 -8.39 35.33
N PRO A 123 -2.96 -7.47 35.75
CA PRO A 123 -2.44 -6.44 34.86
C PRO A 123 -1.71 -7.05 33.65
N LEU A 124 -1.82 -6.39 32.48
CA LEU A 124 -1.03 -6.65 31.29
C LEU A 124 -0.12 -5.45 31.01
N ALA A 125 1.09 -5.71 30.57
CA ALA A 125 2.06 -4.69 30.21
C ALA A 125 1.98 -4.36 28.71
N VAL A 126 1.83 -3.07 28.41
CA VAL A 126 1.95 -2.56 27.03
C VAL A 126 3.37 -2.81 26.53
N GLY A 127 3.51 -3.30 25.30
CA GLY A 127 4.77 -3.70 24.68
C GLY A 127 5.13 -5.16 24.96
N ARG A 128 5.19 -5.55 26.21
CA ARG A 128 5.53 -6.94 26.58
C ARG A 128 4.41 -7.93 26.25
N ASP A 129 3.18 -7.64 26.70
CA ASP A 129 2.04 -8.57 26.57
C ASP A 129 1.17 -8.23 25.36
N LEU A 130 0.92 -6.94 25.15
CA LEU A 130 0.07 -6.42 24.08
C LEU A 130 0.66 -5.13 23.50
N ARG A 131 0.81 -5.04 22.20
CA ARG A 131 1.06 -3.79 21.47
C ARG A 131 -0.27 -3.23 21.01
N LEU A 132 -0.39 -1.92 21.04
CA LEU A 132 -1.62 -1.20 20.69
C LEU A 132 -1.36 -0.25 19.52
N ALA A 133 -2.34 -0.15 18.62
CA ALA A 133 -2.35 0.83 17.56
C ALA A 133 -3.64 1.66 17.65
N PRO A 134 -3.54 3.01 17.66
CA PRO A 134 -4.72 3.86 17.73
C PRO A 134 -5.61 3.70 16.49
N ARG A 135 -6.91 3.98 16.67
CA ARG A 135 -7.92 4.08 15.62
C ARG A 135 -8.83 5.27 15.94
N PRO A 136 -9.62 5.78 14.98
CA PRO A 136 -10.56 6.88 15.24
C PRO A 136 -11.53 6.59 16.38
N SER A 137 -11.94 5.34 16.54
CA SER A 137 -12.88 4.92 17.59
C SER A 137 -12.20 4.43 18.88
N THR A 138 -10.85 4.52 18.99
CA THR A 138 -10.12 4.07 20.19
C THR A 138 -10.69 4.72 21.46
N GLY A 139 -10.92 3.92 22.48
CA GLY A 139 -11.46 4.34 23.77
C GLY A 139 -11.56 3.18 24.74
N ASP A 140 -11.95 3.48 25.97
CA ASP A 140 -12.07 2.51 27.05
C ASP A 140 -13.01 1.38 26.69
N VAL A 141 -12.59 0.14 26.99
CA VAL A 141 -13.38 -1.06 26.71
C VAL A 141 -13.17 -2.11 27.79
N GLU A 142 -14.27 -2.75 28.21
CA GLU A 142 -14.26 -3.99 28.97
C GLU A 142 -15.16 -4.98 28.25
N ALA A 143 -14.60 -6.10 27.82
CA ALA A 143 -15.34 -7.07 27.03
C ALA A 143 -14.78 -8.50 27.14
N PRO A 144 -15.63 -9.53 27.01
CA PRO A 144 -15.19 -10.91 26.83
C PRO A 144 -14.54 -11.09 25.45
N LEU A 145 -13.67 -12.10 25.32
CA LEU A 145 -12.95 -12.41 24.10
C LEU A 145 -13.56 -13.61 23.38
N VAL A 146 -13.45 -13.58 22.04
CA VAL A 146 -13.86 -14.68 21.14
C VAL A 146 -12.72 -14.94 20.17
N PHE A 147 -12.33 -16.21 20.03
CA PHE A 147 -11.37 -16.62 19.00
C PHE A 147 -12.09 -16.94 17.70
N ALA A 148 -11.73 -16.26 16.62
CA ALA A 148 -12.33 -16.38 15.30
C ALA A 148 -11.31 -16.86 14.23
N GLY A 149 -10.47 -17.85 14.55
CA GLY A 149 -9.54 -18.40 13.57
C GLY A 149 -8.65 -17.34 12.91
N TYR A 150 -8.73 -17.20 11.57
CA TYR A 150 -8.09 -16.10 10.84
C TYR A 150 -8.94 -14.82 10.84
N GLY A 151 -10.19 -14.91 11.28
CA GLY A 151 -11.12 -13.79 11.32
C GLY A 151 -11.65 -13.34 9.97
N LEU A 152 -11.69 -14.22 8.99
CA LEU A 152 -12.11 -13.93 7.62
C LEU A 152 -13.59 -14.25 7.43
N SER A 153 -14.30 -13.40 6.68
CA SER A 153 -15.65 -13.67 6.18
C SER A 153 -15.69 -13.44 4.67
N LEU A 154 -15.57 -14.53 3.93
CA LEU A 154 -15.59 -14.63 2.47
C LEU A 154 -16.49 -15.82 2.10
N PRO A 155 -17.79 -15.80 2.41
CA PRO A 155 -18.68 -16.97 2.25
C PRO A 155 -18.74 -17.45 0.80
N GLN A 156 -18.67 -16.56 -0.18
CA GLN A 156 -18.62 -16.91 -1.60
C GLN A 156 -17.35 -17.69 -2.01
N ALA A 157 -16.29 -17.62 -1.20
CA ALA A 157 -15.06 -18.41 -1.37
C ALA A 157 -14.99 -19.61 -0.41
N GLY A 158 -16.10 -19.92 0.29
CA GLY A 158 -16.16 -21.03 1.25
C GLY A 158 -15.41 -20.79 2.56
N VAL A 159 -15.01 -19.55 2.86
CA VAL A 159 -14.30 -19.18 4.09
C VAL A 159 -15.16 -18.21 4.90
N ASP A 160 -15.62 -18.67 6.06
CA ASP A 160 -16.34 -17.84 7.02
C ASP A 160 -16.00 -18.27 8.45
N ASP A 161 -15.04 -17.57 9.04
CA ASP A 161 -14.57 -17.81 10.41
C ASP A 161 -15.51 -17.17 11.46
N LEU A 162 -16.45 -16.34 11.03
CA LEU A 162 -17.39 -15.66 11.92
C LEU A 162 -18.72 -16.43 12.06
N ALA A 163 -18.95 -17.40 11.20
CA ALA A 163 -20.19 -18.17 11.19
C ALA A 163 -20.46 -18.84 12.56
N GLY A 164 -21.65 -18.63 13.09
CA GLY A 164 -22.09 -19.23 14.37
C GLY A 164 -21.49 -18.58 15.62
N LEU A 165 -20.63 -17.58 15.49
CA LEU A 165 -20.10 -16.83 16.64
C LEU A 165 -21.01 -15.66 17.02
N ASP A 166 -21.26 -15.48 18.31
CA ASP A 166 -21.79 -14.24 18.86
C ASP A 166 -20.64 -13.27 19.11
N LEU A 167 -20.54 -12.20 18.31
CA LEU A 167 -19.50 -11.18 18.42
C LEU A 167 -19.99 -9.88 19.06
N LYS A 168 -21.29 -9.78 19.36
CA LYS A 168 -21.87 -8.52 19.88
C LYS A 168 -21.24 -8.12 21.21
N GLY A 169 -20.63 -6.93 21.23
CA GLY A 169 -19.97 -6.38 22.41
C GLY A 169 -18.68 -7.09 22.80
N LYS A 170 -18.08 -7.92 21.93
CA LYS A 170 -16.88 -8.71 22.24
C LYS A 170 -15.65 -8.20 21.53
N ILE A 171 -14.48 -8.54 22.06
CA ILE A 171 -13.18 -8.37 21.40
C ILE A 171 -12.85 -9.67 20.67
N VAL A 172 -12.58 -9.55 19.36
CA VAL A 172 -12.25 -10.70 18.52
C VAL A 172 -10.74 -10.93 18.53
N VAL A 173 -10.34 -12.14 18.87
CA VAL A 173 -8.95 -12.62 18.76
C VAL A 173 -8.82 -13.41 17.46
N HIS A 174 -7.82 -13.11 16.66
CA HIS A 174 -7.54 -13.86 15.43
C HIS A 174 -6.05 -14.10 15.22
N VAL A 175 -5.71 -15.10 14.42
CA VAL A 175 -4.34 -15.33 13.98
C VAL A 175 -4.06 -14.58 12.69
N ASN A 176 -2.87 -13.98 12.59
CA ASN A 176 -2.40 -13.40 11.33
C ASN A 176 -2.20 -14.49 10.27
N GLY A 177 -2.63 -14.22 9.06
CA GLY A 177 -2.56 -15.14 7.93
C GLY A 177 -3.90 -15.39 7.29
N VAL A 178 -3.92 -16.36 6.41
CA VAL A 178 -5.08 -16.80 5.62
C VAL A 178 -4.97 -18.31 5.36
N PRO A 179 -6.07 -19.04 5.15
CA PRO A 179 -6.01 -20.44 4.75
C PRO A 179 -5.47 -20.58 3.32
N LYS A 180 -4.91 -21.74 2.99
CA LYS A 180 -4.52 -22.07 1.61
C LYS A 180 -5.73 -22.16 0.68
N GLY A 181 -5.49 -21.96 -0.63
CA GLY A 181 -6.51 -22.12 -1.67
C GLY A 181 -7.25 -20.85 -2.06
N LEU A 182 -7.06 -19.75 -1.35
CA LEU A 182 -7.57 -18.45 -1.78
C LEU A 182 -6.64 -17.82 -2.83
N SER A 183 -7.21 -17.18 -3.86
CA SER A 183 -6.43 -16.35 -4.76
C SER A 183 -5.79 -15.17 -4.00
N ALA A 184 -4.71 -14.63 -4.53
CA ALA A 184 -4.01 -13.51 -3.93
C ALA A 184 -4.93 -12.29 -3.70
N ALA A 185 -5.80 -11.97 -4.66
CA ALA A 185 -6.78 -10.89 -4.54
C ALA A 185 -7.79 -11.13 -3.40
N LEU A 186 -8.28 -12.36 -3.24
CA LEU A 186 -9.19 -12.73 -2.15
C LEU A 186 -8.52 -12.67 -0.78
N GLN A 187 -7.26 -13.11 -0.69
CA GLN A 187 -6.48 -13.02 0.55
C GLN A 187 -6.34 -11.56 1.02
N ALA A 188 -5.96 -10.68 0.09
CA ALA A 188 -5.78 -9.27 0.40
C ALA A 188 -7.10 -8.57 0.71
N HIS A 189 -8.14 -8.82 -0.07
CA HIS A 189 -9.47 -8.27 0.20
C HIS A 189 -9.99 -8.75 1.57
N GLY A 190 -9.96 -10.05 1.85
CA GLY A 190 -10.40 -10.61 3.12
C GLY A 190 -9.63 -10.06 4.32
N THR A 191 -8.31 -9.85 4.17
CA THR A 191 -7.49 -9.24 5.23
C THR A 191 -7.87 -7.77 5.47
N ARG A 192 -8.14 -7.01 4.42
CA ARG A 192 -8.53 -5.60 4.52
C ARG A 192 -9.96 -5.41 5.04
N SER A 193 -10.90 -6.27 4.63
CA SER A 193 -12.30 -6.22 5.05
C SER A 193 -12.59 -6.92 6.39
N ARG A 194 -11.58 -7.56 7.00
CA ARG A 194 -11.72 -8.35 8.24
C ARG A 194 -12.50 -7.61 9.33
N TRP A 195 -12.10 -6.39 9.65
CA TRP A 195 -12.77 -5.61 10.67
C TRP A 195 -14.20 -5.24 10.28
N THR A 196 -14.45 -4.90 9.02
CA THR A 196 -15.79 -4.55 8.53
C THR A 196 -16.80 -5.67 8.83
N ALA A 197 -16.45 -6.92 8.54
CA ALA A 197 -17.29 -8.07 8.84
C ALA A 197 -17.49 -8.27 10.35
N MET A 198 -16.44 -8.15 11.14
CA MET A 198 -16.52 -8.23 12.61
C MET A 198 -17.37 -7.11 13.21
N GLN A 199 -17.23 -5.89 12.71
CA GLN A 199 -17.98 -4.71 13.14
C GLN A 199 -19.48 -4.86 12.82
N GLN A 200 -19.82 -5.37 11.65
CA GLN A 200 -21.19 -5.67 11.26
C GLN A 200 -21.83 -6.74 12.19
N ALA A 201 -21.02 -7.68 12.68
CA ALA A 201 -21.43 -8.67 13.68
C ALA A 201 -21.41 -8.12 15.13
N GLY A 202 -21.10 -6.82 15.33
CA GLY A 202 -21.19 -6.14 16.62
C GLY A 202 -19.94 -6.22 17.49
N ALA A 203 -18.78 -6.63 16.96
CA ALA A 203 -17.51 -6.61 17.68
C ALA A 203 -17.10 -5.18 18.07
N VAL A 204 -16.39 -5.02 19.20
CA VAL A 204 -15.94 -3.72 19.73
C VAL A 204 -14.43 -3.55 19.71
N GLY A 205 -13.68 -4.59 19.41
CA GLY A 205 -12.22 -4.56 19.32
C GLY A 205 -11.67 -5.81 18.67
N ILE A 206 -10.39 -5.75 18.31
CA ILE A 206 -9.67 -6.83 17.64
C ILE A 206 -8.28 -7.01 18.26
N ILE A 207 -7.84 -8.25 18.40
CA ILE A 207 -6.48 -8.62 18.81
C ILE A 207 -5.94 -9.65 17.84
N ALA A 208 -4.86 -9.32 17.17
CA ALA A 208 -4.12 -10.25 16.34
C ALA A 208 -3.09 -11.03 17.16
N ILE A 209 -2.88 -12.30 16.87
CA ILE A 209 -1.77 -13.10 17.41
C ILE A 209 -0.94 -13.62 16.24
N GLY A 210 0.40 -13.50 16.33
CA GLY A 210 1.31 -14.12 15.37
C GLY A 210 1.50 -15.61 15.69
N ALA A 211 1.42 -16.47 14.67
CA ALA A 211 1.68 -17.89 14.80
C ALA A 211 3.19 -18.25 14.79
N GLY A 212 4.07 -17.26 14.78
CA GLY A 212 5.54 -17.42 14.79
C GLY A 212 6.24 -16.07 14.68
N GLY A 213 7.56 -16.09 14.79
CA GLY A 213 8.41 -14.91 14.72
C GLY A 213 8.82 -14.37 16.11
N ALA A 214 9.89 -13.58 16.12
CA ALA A 214 10.35 -12.92 17.34
C ALA A 214 9.39 -11.80 17.74
N TRP A 215 9.09 -11.70 19.03
CA TRP A 215 8.36 -10.59 19.59
C TRP A 215 9.30 -9.41 19.84
N ASN A 216 8.95 -8.24 19.32
CA ASN A 216 9.68 -7.01 19.62
C ASN A 216 8.85 -6.16 20.58
N GLU A 217 9.38 -5.91 21.78
CA GLU A 217 8.72 -5.11 22.82
C GLU A 217 8.75 -3.59 22.52
N ALA A 218 9.67 -3.17 21.66
CA ALA A 218 9.75 -1.77 21.23
C ALA A 218 8.47 -1.35 20.48
N GLY A 219 7.91 -0.21 20.81
CA GLY A 219 6.71 0.33 20.16
C GLY A 219 5.38 -0.11 20.78
N GLY A 220 5.33 -0.39 22.05
CA GLY A 220 4.16 -0.94 22.77
C GLY A 220 2.82 -0.22 22.55
N ALA A 221 2.76 1.12 22.65
CA ALA A 221 1.59 1.95 22.33
C ALA A 221 2.02 3.02 21.34
N GLY A 222 2.45 2.60 20.18
CA GLY A 222 3.11 3.46 19.21
C GLY A 222 2.22 3.86 18.05
N GLY A 223 2.74 4.87 17.32
CA GLY A 223 2.17 5.32 16.07
C GLY A 223 1.08 6.38 16.22
N VAL A 224 0.75 6.92 15.08
CA VAL A 224 -0.32 7.88 14.87
C VAL A 224 -1.24 7.27 13.83
N ALA A 225 -2.54 7.20 14.11
CA ALA A 225 -3.52 6.86 13.10
C ALA A 225 -4.04 8.14 12.44
N ILE A 226 -4.07 8.15 11.13
CA ILE A 226 -4.78 9.17 10.34
C ILE A 226 -5.94 8.45 9.65
N ALA A 227 -7.13 9.01 9.75
CA ALA A 227 -8.33 8.48 9.11
C ALA A 227 -9.17 9.62 8.55
N LEU A 228 -10.08 9.31 7.64
CA LEU A 228 -11.04 10.29 7.12
C LEU A 228 -11.94 10.82 8.25
N ALA A 229 -12.20 12.12 8.25
CA ALA A 229 -13.19 12.72 9.13
C ALA A 229 -14.61 12.22 8.84
N ASP A 230 -14.86 11.83 7.58
CA ASP A 230 -16.06 11.09 7.21
C ASP A 230 -15.98 9.65 7.75
N THR A 231 -16.60 9.45 8.91
CA THR A 231 -16.60 8.16 9.61
C THR A 231 -17.33 7.05 8.86
N MET A 232 -18.15 7.37 7.84
CA MET A 232 -18.80 6.35 7.00
C MET A 232 -17.82 5.69 6.04
N LEU A 233 -16.71 6.36 5.77
CA LEU A 233 -15.61 5.83 4.96
C LEU A 233 -14.46 5.25 5.80
N ASP A 234 -14.57 5.24 7.12
CA ASP A 234 -13.56 4.66 8.00
C ASP A 234 -13.74 3.14 8.12
N ASP A 235 -12.83 2.38 7.50
CA ASP A 235 -12.81 0.91 7.58
C ASP A 235 -12.56 0.38 9.01
N THR A 236 -12.16 1.25 9.94
CA THR A 236 -11.91 0.90 11.34
C THR A 236 -12.97 1.46 12.30
N ARG A 237 -14.08 1.97 11.75
CA ARG A 237 -15.17 2.52 12.53
C ARG A 237 -15.65 1.55 13.62
N GLY A 238 -15.84 2.07 14.83
CA GLY A 238 -16.29 1.29 15.99
C GLY A 238 -15.21 0.43 16.65
N GLN A 239 -13.98 0.39 16.12
CA GLN A 239 -12.87 -0.37 16.68
C GLN A 239 -12.29 0.37 17.91
N ARG A 240 -12.80 0.07 19.09
CA ARG A 240 -12.37 0.72 20.35
C ARG A 240 -11.00 0.25 20.81
N LEU A 241 -10.63 -0.99 20.47
CA LEU A 241 -9.32 -1.57 20.74
C LEU A 241 -8.77 -2.23 19.47
N ASN A 242 -7.52 -1.93 19.14
CA ASN A 242 -6.74 -2.64 18.13
C ASN A 242 -5.40 -3.04 18.74
N GLY A 243 -5.21 -4.33 18.92
CA GLY A 243 -4.03 -4.89 19.59
C GLY A 243 -3.35 -5.99 18.79
N THR A 244 -2.06 -6.20 19.10
CA THR A 244 -1.32 -7.41 18.70
C THR A 244 -0.77 -8.03 19.95
N ALA A 245 -1.16 -9.28 20.22
CA ALA A 245 -0.73 -10.02 21.42
C ALA A 245 0.61 -10.69 21.19
N ASN A 246 1.45 -10.67 22.23
CA ASN A 246 2.63 -11.50 22.30
C ASN A 246 2.19 -12.99 22.22
N PRO A 247 2.81 -13.83 21.38
CA PRO A 247 2.52 -15.27 21.33
C PRO A 247 2.61 -15.96 22.71
N ALA A 248 3.46 -15.50 23.62
CA ALA A 248 3.53 -15.99 24.99
C ALA A 248 2.24 -15.76 25.81
N LEU A 249 1.42 -14.75 25.43
CA LEU A 249 0.11 -14.53 26.06
C LEU A 249 -0.93 -15.56 25.62
N ALA A 250 -0.72 -16.28 24.49
CA ALA A 250 -1.69 -17.20 23.92
C ALA A 250 -2.10 -18.30 24.92
N ALA A 251 -1.16 -18.89 25.66
CA ALA A 251 -1.48 -19.92 26.65
C ALA A 251 -2.51 -19.44 27.70
N ARG A 252 -2.43 -18.16 28.09
CA ARG A 252 -3.38 -17.54 29.02
C ARG A 252 -4.73 -17.21 28.34
N LEU A 253 -4.71 -16.79 27.08
CA LEU A 253 -5.92 -16.48 26.31
C LEU A 253 -6.76 -17.73 26.05
N PHE A 254 -6.12 -18.88 25.80
CA PHE A 254 -6.79 -20.15 25.52
C PHE A 254 -7.02 -21.03 26.76
N ALA A 255 -6.56 -20.61 27.94
CA ALA A 255 -6.79 -21.33 29.17
C ALA A 255 -8.29 -21.58 29.42
N GLY A 256 -8.66 -22.79 29.82
CA GLY A 256 -10.05 -23.19 30.06
C GLY A 256 -10.87 -23.46 28.80
N THR A 257 -10.23 -23.48 27.61
CA THR A 257 -10.88 -23.89 26.36
C THR A 257 -10.34 -25.24 25.88
N ALA A 258 -11.05 -25.88 24.94
CA ALA A 258 -10.57 -27.10 24.27
C ALA A 258 -9.47 -26.82 23.23
N ILE A 259 -9.20 -25.54 22.90
CA ILE A 259 -8.23 -25.15 21.87
C ILE A 259 -6.83 -25.12 22.46
N GLN A 260 -5.94 -25.91 21.90
CA GLN A 260 -4.52 -25.91 22.26
C GLN A 260 -3.75 -25.01 21.29
N TRP A 261 -3.06 -23.98 21.81
CA TRP A 261 -2.34 -23.01 20.99
C TRP A 261 -1.32 -23.63 20.04
N ASP A 262 -0.55 -24.62 20.50
CA ASP A 262 0.43 -25.31 19.66
C ASP A 262 -0.22 -26.03 18.47
N SER A 263 -1.42 -26.57 18.66
CA SER A 263 -2.21 -27.14 17.58
C SER A 263 -2.64 -26.09 16.57
N VAL A 264 -3.07 -24.90 17.03
CA VAL A 264 -3.38 -23.77 16.16
C VAL A 264 -2.17 -23.36 15.34
N VAL A 265 -1.00 -23.21 15.97
CA VAL A 265 0.27 -22.88 15.26
C VAL A 265 0.60 -23.93 14.20
N ALA A 266 0.44 -25.22 14.51
CA ALA A 266 0.68 -26.29 13.55
C ALA A 266 -0.31 -26.23 12.37
N MET A 267 -1.60 -25.96 12.61
CA MET A 267 -2.62 -25.77 11.56
C MET A 267 -2.31 -24.57 10.66
N VAL A 268 -1.88 -23.44 11.24
CA VAL A 268 -1.47 -22.24 10.48
C VAL A 268 -0.32 -22.56 9.53
N ARG A 269 0.71 -23.29 10.00
CA ARG A 269 1.85 -23.71 9.15
C ARG A 269 1.40 -24.58 7.96
N ARG A 270 0.36 -25.39 8.16
CA ARG A 270 -0.23 -26.21 7.08
C ARG A 270 -1.22 -25.43 6.21
N GLY A 271 -1.62 -24.23 6.63
CA GLY A 271 -2.62 -23.40 5.93
C GLY A 271 -4.04 -23.97 6.03
N GLU A 272 -4.34 -24.65 7.13
CA GLU A 272 -5.64 -25.27 7.39
C GLU A 272 -6.65 -24.25 7.96
N LYS A 273 -7.94 -24.60 7.84
CA LYS A 273 -9.00 -23.87 8.56
C LYS A 273 -8.77 -24.01 10.07
N LEU A 274 -8.92 -22.89 10.78
CA LEU A 274 -8.72 -22.85 12.22
C LEU A 274 -10.03 -23.08 12.98
N PRO A 275 -9.99 -23.58 14.24
CA PRO A 275 -11.15 -23.64 15.11
C PRO A 275 -11.60 -22.23 15.52
N THR A 276 -12.85 -22.10 15.94
CA THR A 276 -13.41 -20.88 16.50
C THR A 276 -14.14 -21.21 17.81
N ALA A 277 -14.01 -20.35 18.83
CA ALA A 277 -14.69 -20.55 20.11
C ALA A 277 -14.75 -19.26 20.96
N PRO A 278 -15.73 -19.12 21.87
CA PRO A 278 -15.62 -18.19 22.98
C PRO A 278 -14.40 -18.51 23.83
N LEU A 279 -13.73 -17.48 24.33
CA LEU A 279 -12.63 -17.63 25.28
C LEU A 279 -13.13 -17.39 26.72
N ALA A 280 -12.53 -18.10 27.68
CA ALA A 280 -12.90 -17.98 29.11
C ALA A 280 -12.27 -16.74 29.78
N VAL A 281 -11.92 -15.72 29.00
CA VAL A 281 -11.22 -14.52 29.45
C VAL A 281 -11.92 -13.26 29.00
N SER A 282 -11.72 -12.17 29.76
CA SER A 282 -12.15 -10.81 29.41
C SER A 282 -10.97 -9.85 29.48
N LEU A 283 -11.01 -8.80 28.69
CA LEU A 283 -10.03 -7.72 28.69
C LEU A 283 -10.69 -6.41 29.12
N ARG A 284 -10.00 -5.68 29.99
CA ARG A 284 -10.27 -4.27 30.30
C ARG A 284 -9.11 -3.43 29.81
N ALA A 285 -9.43 -2.37 29.09
CA ALA A 285 -8.44 -1.42 28.59
C ALA A 285 -8.93 0.01 28.82
N THR A 286 -8.09 0.84 29.43
CA THR A 286 -8.24 2.30 29.49
C THR A 286 -7.28 2.88 28.48
N LEU A 287 -7.82 3.57 27.45
CA LEU A 287 -7.10 3.98 26.25
C LEU A 287 -7.30 5.47 25.96
N PRO A 288 -6.72 6.37 26.77
CA PRO A 288 -6.82 7.80 26.53
C PRO A 288 -6.11 8.19 25.24
N THR A 289 -6.73 9.13 24.48
CA THR A 289 -6.24 9.57 23.18
C THR A 289 -6.17 11.08 23.07
N VAL A 290 -5.13 11.57 22.38
CA VAL A 290 -5.09 12.93 21.85
C VAL A 290 -5.56 12.89 20.39
N ARG A 291 -6.41 13.85 20.01
CA ARG A 291 -6.97 13.97 18.65
C ARG A 291 -6.71 15.35 18.11
N ARG A 292 -6.41 15.42 16.82
CA ARG A 292 -6.37 16.68 16.08
C ARG A 292 -6.97 16.49 14.69
N THR A 293 -7.48 17.57 14.12
CA THR A 293 -7.92 17.60 12.73
C THR A 293 -6.80 18.11 11.84
N LEU A 294 -6.72 17.58 10.64
CA LEU A 294 -5.88 18.09 9.57
C LEU A 294 -6.63 17.98 8.24
N SER A 295 -6.17 18.70 7.23
CA SER A 295 -6.78 18.68 5.91
C SER A 295 -5.66 18.61 4.86
N SER A 296 -5.92 17.88 3.78
CA SER A 296 -5.00 17.76 2.65
C SER A 296 -5.81 17.56 1.37
N PRO A 297 -5.57 18.30 0.28
CA PRO A 297 -6.43 18.22 -0.88
C PRO A 297 -6.00 17.13 -1.87
N ASN A 298 -6.99 16.51 -2.54
CA ASN A 298 -6.78 15.95 -3.86
C ASN A 298 -6.70 17.10 -4.88
N VAL A 299 -5.95 16.94 -5.97
CA VAL A 299 -5.95 17.87 -7.11
C VAL A 299 -6.63 17.22 -8.30
N VAL A 300 -7.59 17.91 -8.93
CA VAL A 300 -8.47 17.35 -9.96
C VAL A 300 -8.47 18.22 -11.20
N GLY A 301 -8.04 17.66 -12.32
CA GLY A 301 -8.10 18.28 -13.64
C GLY A 301 -9.02 17.50 -14.57
N LEU A 302 -9.85 18.19 -15.32
CA LEU A 302 -10.81 17.60 -16.26
C LEU A 302 -10.49 17.95 -17.70
N LEU A 303 -10.49 16.96 -18.56
CA LEU A 303 -10.58 17.13 -20.01
C LEU A 303 -11.99 16.69 -20.46
N PRO A 304 -12.91 17.63 -20.72
CA PRO A 304 -14.28 17.29 -21.05
C PRO A 304 -14.40 16.42 -22.30
N GLY A 305 -15.31 15.46 -22.28
CA GLY A 305 -15.64 14.63 -23.42
C GLY A 305 -16.38 15.40 -24.51
N THR A 306 -16.16 15.01 -25.77
CA THR A 306 -16.76 15.67 -26.94
C THR A 306 -18.11 15.07 -27.35
N ASP A 307 -18.41 13.85 -26.92
CA ASP A 307 -19.67 13.16 -27.24
C ASP A 307 -20.80 13.64 -26.31
N PRO A 308 -21.96 14.06 -26.81
CA PRO A 308 -23.02 14.62 -25.98
C PRO A 308 -23.63 13.60 -24.97
N VAL A 309 -23.52 12.30 -25.23
CA VAL A 309 -24.01 11.24 -24.35
C VAL A 309 -22.89 10.73 -23.44
N LEU A 310 -21.77 10.35 -24.04
CA LEU A 310 -20.67 9.69 -23.32
C LEU A 310 -19.86 10.64 -22.42
N ARG A 311 -19.93 11.96 -22.62
CA ARG A 311 -19.20 12.94 -21.78
C ARG A 311 -19.53 12.89 -20.30
N ASN A 312 -20.69 12.30 -19.93
CA ASN A 312 -21.09 12.10 -18.54
C ASN A 312 -20.49 10.81 -17.93
N GLU A 313 -19.88 9.96 -18.74
CA GLU A 313 -19.09 8.83 -18.29
C GLU A 313 -17.63 9.28 -18.16
N VAL A 314 -17.03 9.05 -16.98
CA VAL A 314 -15.72 9.59 -16.63
C VAL A 314 -14.72 8.45 -16.44
N VAL A 315 -13.64 8.50 -17.21
CA VAL A 315 -12.45 7.66 -17.00
C VAL A 315 -11.48 8.42 -16.11
N VAL A 316 -11.10 7.84 -14.98
CA VAL A 316 -10.28 8.50 -13.96
C VAL A 316 -8.85 7.99 -14.06
N TYR A 317 -7.91 8.91 -14.13
CA TYR A 317 -6.47 8.67 -14.01
C TYR A 317 -6.02 9.08 -12.62
N THR A 318 -5.36 8.18 -11.89
CA THR A 318 -4.88 8.47 -10.52
C THR A 318 -3.39 8.26 -10.39
N ALA A 319 -2.80 9.09 -9.55
CA ALA A 319 -1.49 8.89 -8.93
C ALA A 319 -1.50 9.58 -7.57
N HIS A 320 -0.89 8.98 -6.55
CA HIS A 320 -0.78 9.70 -5.30
C HIS A 320 0.33 10.75 -5.33
N THR A 321 0.16 11.78 -4.52
CA THR A 321 1.00 12.98 -4.53
C THR A 321 1.70 13.21 -3.20
N ASP A 322 1.26 12.56 -2.14
CA ASP A 322 1.92 12.52 -0.84
C ASP A 322 3.04 11.46 -0.81
N HIS A 323 3.87 11.55 0.24
CA HIS A 323 4.84 10.51 0.60
C HIS A 323 5.08 10.54 2.12
N THR A 324 6.10 9.87 2.62
CA THR A 324 6.29 9.61 4.05
C THR A 324 6.84 10.80 4.85
N GLY A 325 7.29 11.87 4.19
CA GLY A 325 7.76 13.10 4.84
C GLY A 325 9.22 13.02 5.28
N THR A 326 9.49 13.39 6.52
CA THR A 326 10.84 13.40 7.09
C THR A 326 10.98 12.35 8.19
N PHE A 327 12.19 11.83 8.35
CA PHE A 327 12.50 10.88 9.42
C PHE A 327 12.19 11.47 10.80
N LYS A 328 11.43 10.73 11.62
CA LYS A 328 10.96 11.19 12.95
C LYS A 328 11.70 10.48 14.12
N GLY A 329 12.83 9.84 13.84
CA GLY A 329 13.67 9.18 14.84
C GLY A 329 14.74 10.11 15.47
N PRO A 330 15.69 9.53 16.23
CA PRO A 330 16.86 10.27 16.71
C PRO A 330 17.56 10.98 15.56
N ALA A 331 18.09 12.19 15.82
CA ALA A 331 18.72 13.00 14.79
C ALA A 331 19.71 12.20 13.94
N LEU A 332 19.44 12.12 12.63
CA LEU A 332 20.39 11.57 11.67
C LEU A 332 21.45 12.62 11.35
N THR A 333 22.70 12.19 11.24
CA THR A 333 23.75 13.01 10.63
C THR A 333 23.66 12.80 9.11
N GLY A 334 23.10 13.78 8.39
CA GLY A 334 22.94 13.71 6.95
C GLY A 334 21.47 13.86 6.49
N ASP A 335 21.13 13.19 5.41
CA ASP A 335 19.79 13.26 4.84
C ASP A 335 18.72 12.65 5.77
N SER A 336 17.57 13.29 5.82
CA SER A 336 16.43 12.89 6.65
C SER A 336 15.09 12.97 5.88
N ILE A 337 15.14 13.25 4.58
CA ILE A 337 13.96 13.50 3.76
C ILE A 337 13.67 12.26 2.90
N PHE A 338 12.48 11.73 3.02
CA PHE A 338 11.98 10.73 2.09
C PHE A 338 11.44 11.46 0.85
N ASN A 339 12.30 11.65 -0.16
CA ASN A 339 11.96 12.43 -1.35
C ASN A 339 10.89 11.76 -2.22
N GLY A 340 10.84 10.42 -2.25
CA GLY A 340 9.85 9.67 -3.00
C GLY A 340 9.87 10.00 -4.50
N ALA A 341 11.04 9.88 -5.14
CA ALA A 341 11.18 10.20 -6.55
C ALA A 341 10.43 9.20 -7.44
N MET A 342 10.58 7.91 -7.13
CA MET A 342 9.78 6.87 -7.79
C MET A 342 8.45 6.65 -7.08
N ASP A 343 8.41 6.79 -5.76
CA ASP A 343 7.23 6.66 -4.90
C ASP A 343 6.77 8.02 -4.34
N ASN A 344 5.87 8.74 -4.99
CA ASN A 344 5.32 8.53 -6.34
C ASN A 344 5.37 9.84 -7.15
N ALA A 345 6.50 10.60 -7.03
CA ALA A 345 6.69 11.76 -7.91
C ALA A 345 6.71 11.32 -9.40
N SER A 346 7.21 10.11 -9.68
CA SER A 346 7.22 9.52 -11.02
C SER A 346 5.82 9.33 -11.59
N GLY A 347 4.89 8.78 -10.81
CA GLY A 347 3.49 8.60 -11.21
C GLY A 347 2.75 9.92 -11.34
N ALA A 348 2.97 10.86 -10.41
CA ALA A 348 2.39 12.20 -10.51
C ALA A 348 2.90 12.95 -11.75
N ALA A 349 4.18 12.80 -12.11
CA ALA A 349 4.74 13.34 -13.36
C ALA A 349 4.11 12.68 -14.59
N THR A 350 3.88 11.36 -14.56
CA THR A 350 3.19 10.62 -15.62
C THR A 350 1.73 11.10 -15.76
N LEU A 351 1.05 11.36 -14.66
CA LEU A 351 -0.30 11.93 -14.67
C LEU A 351 -0.32 13.29 -15.42
N ILE A 352 0.64 14.17 -15.13
CA ILE A 352 0.79 15.47 -15.80
C ILE A 352 1.10 15.29 -17.29
N GLU A 353 2.08 14.45 -17.65
CA GLU A 353 2.47 14.27 -19.06
C GLU A 353 1.38 13.57 -19.87
N THR A 354 0.67 12.61 -19.29
CA THR A 354 -0.50 11.98 -19.92
C THR A 354 -1.59 13.03 -20.19
N ALA A 355 -1.89 13.89 -19.22
CA ALA A 355 -2.85 14.98 -19.41
C ALA A 355 -2.46 15.91 -20.56
N LYS A 356 -1.20 16.32 -20.64
CA LYS A 356 -0.65 17.15 -21.75
C LYS A 356 -0.75 16.44 -23.09
N LEU A 357 -0.37 15.15 -23.15
CA LEU A 357 -0.40 14.36 -24.39
C LEU A 357 -1.83 14.23 -24.91
N VAL A 358 -2.77 13.86 -24.03
CA VAL A 358 -4.18 13.65 -24.41
C VAL A 358 -4.85 14.97 -24.78
N ALA A 359 -4.60 16.05 -24.05
CA ALA A 359 -5.15 17.37 -24.38
C ALA A 359 -4.67 17.86 -25.76
N ARG A 360 -3.40 17.65 -26.11
CA ARG A 360 -2.88 18.00 -27.45
C ARG A 360 -3.48 17.14 -28.57
N ARG A 361 -3.74 15.84 -28.31
CA ARG A 361 -4.31 14.91 -29.30
C ARG A 361 -5.80 15.17 -29.51
N GLY A 362 -6.51 15.47 -28.43
CA GLY A 362 -7.97 15.65 -28.43
C GLY A 362 -8.73 14.36 -28.80
N GLY A 363 -10.01 14.50 -29.08
CA GLY A 363 -10.84 13.43 -29.64
C GLY A 363 -11.35 12.41 -28.63
N ASN A 364 -11.25 12.68 -27.32
CA ASN A 364 -11.87 11.86 -26.28
C ASN A 364 -13.39 12.07 -26.26
N LYS A 365 -14.16 10.99 -26.43
CA LYS A 365 -15.63 11.02 -26.33
C LYS A 365 -16.11 11.15 -24.89
N ARG A 366 -15.53 10.37 -23.97
CA ARG A 366 -15.76 10.46 -22.52
C ARG A 366 -14.90 11.53 -21.90
N THR A 367 -15.37 12.08 -20.80
CA THR A 367 -14.55 12.96 -19.97
C THR A 367 -13.41 12.16 -19.32
N LEU A 368 -12.22 12.75 -19.32
CA LEU A 368 -11.06 12.24 -18.60
C LEU A 368 -10.84 13.11 -17.37
N ALA A 369 -10.74 12.47 -16.20
CA ALA A 369 -10.38 13.11 -14.95
C ALA A 369 -8.97 12.68 -14.54
N PHE A 370 -8.08 13.65 -14.36
CA PHE A 370 -6.72 13.44 -13.86
C PHE A 370 -6.70 13.87 -12.40
N VAL A 371 -6.49 12.91 -11.50
CA VAL A 371 -6.65 13.10 -10.06
C VAL A 371 -5.36 12.74 -9.34
N GLY A 372 -4.64 13.75 -8.85
CA GLY A 372 -3.57 13.56 -7.88
C GLY A 372 -4.17 13.40 -6.50
N VAL A 373 -4.09 12.19 -5.94
CA VAL A 373 -4.71 11.89 -4.65
C VAL A 373 -3.75 12.08 -3.49
N THR A 374 -4.28 12.46 -2.33
CA THR A 374 -3.56 12.63 -1.07
C THR A 374 -3.70 11.41 -0.18
N ALA A 375 -2.82 11.28 0.81
CA ALA A 375 -2.93 10.29 1.90
C ALA A 375 -3.06 8.83 1.42
N GLU A 376 -2.37 8.47 0.34
CA GLU A 376 -2.18 7.08 -0.09
C GLU A 376 -1.41 6.33 0.98
N GLU A 377 -0.28 6.89 1.43
CA GLU A 377 0.64 6.37 2.45
C GLU A 377 -0.01 6.24 3.85
N LYS A 378 -1.16 6.85 4.04
CA LYS A 378 -1.96 6.74 5.26
C LYS A 378 -3.11 5.73 5.12
N GLY A 379 -3.17 4.99 3.99
CA GLY A 379 -4.14 3.92 3.72
C GLY A 379 -5.19 4.26 2.67
N LEU A 380 -4.78 4.82 1.53
CA LEU A 380 -5.61 5.11 0.35
C LEU A 380 -6.75 6.10 0.66
N LEU A 381 -6.53 7.06 1.56
CA LEU A 381 -7.64 7.85 2.11
C LEU A 381 -8.17 8.87 1.11
N GLY A 382 -7.30 9.53 0.33
CA GLY A 382 -7.70 10.52 -0.66
C GLY A 382 -8.46 9.91 -1.82
N SER A 383 -7.98 8.78 -2.35
CA SER A 383 -8.68 8.04 -3.40
C SER A 383 -10.01 7.47 -2.92
N ARG A 384 -10.06 6.99 -1.66
CA ARG A 384 -11.30 6.50 -1.03
C ARG A 384 -12.34 7.61 -0.95
N TYR A 385 -11.91 8.80 -0.52
CA TYR A 385 -12.79 9.95 -0.46
C TYR A 385 -13.27 10.36 -1.85
N PHE A 386 -12.38 10.46 -2.83
CA PHE A 386 -12.74 10.81 -4.21
C PHE A 386 -13.68 9.78 -4.84
N ALA A 387 -13.42 8.49 -4.69
CA ALA A 387 -14.27 7.42 -5.26
C ALA A 387 -15.67 7.40 -4.61
N ALA A 388 -15.79 7.82 -3.34
CA ALA A 388 -17.08 7.92 -2.64
C ALA A 388 -17.82 9.23 -2.93
N HIS A 389 -17.10 10.32 -3.06
CA HIS A 389 -17.60 11.68 -3.24
C HIS A 389 -16.90 12.36 -4.42
N PRO A 390 -17.09 11.87 -5.66
CA PRO A 390 -16.48 12.50 -6.82
C PRO A 390 -16.88 13.97 -6.90
N SER A 391 -15.92 14.88 -7.02
CA SER A 391 -16.17 16.32 -7.17
C SER A 391 -16.70 16.70 -8.56
N LEU A 392 -17.25 15.73 -9.28
CA LEU A 392 -17.70 15.85 -10.66
C LEU A 392 -19.18 16.22 -10.73
N THR A 393 -19.50 17.30 -11.42
CA THR A 393 -20.90 17.66 -11.68
C THR A 393 -21.49 16.72 -12.73
N ASN A 394 -22.41 15.84 -12.36
CA ASN A 394 -23.12 14.89 -13.25
C ASN A 394 -22.24 13.81 -13.90
N GLY A 395 -21.07 13.48 -13.34
CA GLY A 395 -20.19 12.44 -13.87
C GLY A 395 -20.37 11.09 -13.20
N THR A 396 -20.46 10.00 -13.99
CA THR A 396 -20.41 8.62 -13.49
C THR A 396 -19.03 8.04 -13.75
N LEU A 397 -18.35 7.53 -12.71
CA LEU A 397 -17.05 6.88 -12.85
C LEU A 397 -17.23 5.54 -13.56
N VAL A 398 -16.53 5.31 -14.67
CA VAL A 398 -16.68 4.09 -15.48
C VAL A 398 -15.39 3.26 -15.57
N ALA A 399 -14.24 3.85 -15.31
CA ALA A 399 -12.95 3.15 -15.23
C ALA A 399 -11.98 3.96 -14.37
N ASN A 400 -11.02 3.26 -13.76
CA ASN A 400 -9.85 3.86 -13.15
C ASN A 400 -8.57 3.27 -13.74
N LEU A 401 -7.62 4.13 -14.06
CA LEU A 401 -6.27 3.76 -14.49
C LEU A 401 -5.29 4.42 -13.52
N ASN A 402 -4.58 3.60 -12.74
CA ASN A 402 -3.69 4.07 -11.68
C ASN A 402 -2.22 3.91 -12.06
N THR A 403 -1.40 4.89 -11.70
CA THR A 403 0.06 4.79 -11.81
C THR A 403 0.70 5.11 -10.47
N ASP A 404 1.37 4.10 -9.94
CA ASP A 404 2.05 4.14 -8.67
C ASP A 404 3.36 3.36 -8.82
N MET A 405 4.49 4.08 -8.77
CA MET A 405 5.83 3.53 -8.98
C MET A 405 5.90 2.66 -10.25
N PHE A 406 5.70 3.25 -11.44
CA PHE A 406 5.79 2.45 -12.68
C PHE A 406 7.21 1.97 -12.99
N LEU A 407 8.22 2.49 -12.27
CA LEU A 407 9.61 2.05 -12.21
C LEU A 407 10.30 1.97 -13.58
N PRO A 408 10.62 3.11 -14.21
CA PRO A 408 11.36 3.15 -15.47
C PRO A 408 12.86 2.92 -15.23
N LEU A 409 13.21 1.73 -14.78
CA LEU A 409 14.58 1.32 -14.40
C LEU A 409 15.25 0.43 -15.44
N ILE A 410 14.47 -0.09 -16.37
CA ILE A 410 14.83 -1.11 -17.34
C ILE A 410 14.17 -0.79 -18.68
N PRO A 411 14.67 -1.27 -19.81
CA PRO A 411 14.06 -1.04 -21.13
C PRO A 411 12.60 -1.48 -21.19
N LEU A 412 11.73 -0.64 -21.76
CA LEU A 412 10.30 -0.91 -21.91
C LEU A 412 10.07 -1.96 -23.00
N LYS A 413 10.02 -3.22 -22.60
CA LYS A 413 9.66 -4.36 -23.47
C LYS A 413 8.25 -4.86 -23.19
N GLY A 414 7.73 -4.58 -22.01
CA GLY A 414 6.38 -4.97 -21.58
C GLY A 414 6.00 -4.31 -20.27
N VAL A 415 4.78 -4.56 -19.85
CA VAL A 415 4.19 -4.03 -18.62
C VAL A 415 3.56 -5.15 -17.79
N PHE A 416 3.64 -5.03 -16.48
CA PHE A 416 2.72 -5.69 -15.56
C PHE A 416 1.45 -4.85 -15.48
N ALA A 417 0.30 -5.52 -15.59
CA ALA A 417 -1.01 -4.88 -15.49
C ALA A 417 -1.83 -5.57 -14.39
N TYR A 418 -1.89 -4.93 -13.24
CA TYR A 418 -2.68 -5.44 -12.12
C TYR A 418 -4.16 -5.18 -12.37
N GLY A 419 -4.98 -6.25 -12.33
CA GLY A 419 -6.40 -6.24 -12.71
C GLY A 419 -6.66 -6.68 -14.15
N TYR A 420 -5.63 -7.14 -14.87
CA TYR A 420 -5.74 -7.61 -16.26
C TYR A 420 -6.77 -8.74 -16.43
N GLU A 421 -6.79 -9.71 -15.53
CA GLU A 421 -7.73 -10.83 -15.58
C GLU A 421 -9.16 -10.46 -15.14
N GLU A 422 -9.36 -9.28 -14.55
CA GLU A 422 -10.57 -8.93 -13.82
C GLU A 422 -11.60 -8.19 -14.68
N SER A 423 -11.17 -7.44 -15.70
CA SER A 423 -12.07 -6.60 -16.49
C SER A 423 -11.72 -6.60 -17.99
N ASP A 424 -12.65 -6.11 -18.81
CA ASP A 424 -12.46 -5.96 -20.26
C ASP A 424 -11.58 -4.75 -20.65
N LEU A 425 -11.04 -4.01 -19.66
CA LEU A 425 -9.96 -3.05 -19.89
C LEU A 425 -8.69 -3.73 -20.42
N ALA A 426 -8.50 -5.02 -20.15
CA ALA A 426 -7.43 -5.83 -20.71
C ALA A 426 -7.43 -5.81 -22.25
N ASP A 427 -8.60 -5.83 -22.90
CA ASP A 427 -8.73 -5.86 -24.35
C ASP A 427 -8.20 -4.52 -24.98
N ASP A 428 -8.38 -3.42 -24.26
CA ASP A 428 -7.82 -2.12 -24.67
C ASP A 428 -6.31 -2.06 -24.48
N LEU A 429 -5.83 -2.60 -23.36
CA LEU A 429 -4.39 -2.67 -23.09
C LEU A 429 -3.68 -3.54 -24.14
N ASP A 430 -4.23 -4.71 -24.46
CA ASP A 430 -3.67 -5.61 -25.49
C ASP A 430 -3.55 -4.91 -26.84
N ALA A 431 -4.57 -4.18 -27.24
CA ALA A 431 -4.55 -3.45 -28.49
C ALA A 431 -3.47 -2.34 -28.51
N VAL A 432 -3.29 -1.63 -27.38
CA VAL A 432 -2.28 -0.58 -27.26
C VAL A 432 -0.87 -1.15 -27.19
N THR A 433 -0.66 -2.16 -26.37
CA THR A 433 0.67 -2.80 -26.25
C THR A 433 1.10 -3.46 -27.56
N LYS A 434 0.21 -4.18 -28.23
CA LYS A 434 0.46 -4.77 -29.53
C LYS A 434 0.83 -3.72 -30.59
N ALA A 435 0.13 -2.60 -30.63
CA ALA A 435 0.42 -1.52 -31.60
C ALA A 435 1.81 -0.88 -31.36
N ARG A 436 2.32 -0.98 -30.12
CA ARG A 436 3.64 -0.45 -29.74
C ARG A 436 4.74 -1.51 -29.68
N GLY A 437 4.44 -2.77 -30.04
CA GLY A 437 5.41 -3.88 -29.94
C GLY A 437 5.79 -4.23 -28.51
N LEU A 438 4.90 -3.95 -27.56
CA LEU A 438 5.06 -4.26 -26.14
C LEU A 438 4.26 -5.51 -25.78
N GLU A 439 4.63 -6.14 -24.66
CA GLU A 439 3.93 -7.31 -24.12
C GLU A 439 3.19 -6.95 -22.80
N VAL A 440 2.07 -7.60 -22.55
CA VAL A 440 1.53 -7.69 -21.20
C VAL A 440 2.13 -8.92 -20.54
N LEU A 441 2.85 -8.72 -19.46
CA LEU A 441 3.56 -9.79 -18.75
C LEU A 441 2.77 -10.20 -17.51
N PRO A 442 2.78 -11.50 -17.13
CA PRO A 442 2.16 -11.95 -15.91
C PRO A 442 2.84 -11.33 -14.68
N ASP A 443 2.07 -11.06 -13.63
CA ASP A 443 2.62 -10.62 -12.34
C ASP A 443 3.58 -11.70 -11.79
N PRO A 444 4.87 -11.38 -11.58
CA PRO A 444 5.84 -12.36 -11.08
C PRO A 444 5.69 -12.63 -9.58
N GLU A 445 4.95 -11.78 -8.86
CA GLU A 445 4.79 -11.83 -7.40
C GLU A 445 3.31 -11.65 -7.00
N PRO A 446 2.41 -12.56 -7.45
CA PRO A 446 0.96 -12.41 -7.22
C PRO A 446 0.59 -12.40 -5.72
N GLU A 447 1.43 -13.03 -4.87
CA GLU A 447 1.27 -13.01 -3.42
C GLU A 447 1.44 -11.63 -2.79
N GLN A 448 2.06 -10.67 -3.49
CA GLN A 448 2.16 -9.27 -3.05
C GLN A 448 0.83 -8.51 -3.18
N ASN A 449 -0.14 -9.05 -3.89
CA ASN A 449 -1.50 -8.51 -4.00
C ASN A 449 -1.57 -7.05 -4.45
N ARG A 450 -0.72 -6.63 -5.39
CA ARG A 450 -0.60 -5.23 -5.82
C ARG A 450 -1.89 -4.66 -6.40
N PHE A 451 -2.78 -5.51 -6.93
CA PHE A 451 -4.08 -5.09 -7.46
C PHE A 451 -4.98 -4.39 -6.43
N VAL A 452 -4.85 -4.73 -5.14
CA VAL A 452 -5.67 -4.15 -4.05
C VAL A 452 -4.83 -3.36 -3.04
N ARG A 453 -3.61 -2.95 -3.40
CA ARG A 453 -2.69 -2.28 -2.47
C ARG A 453 -2.45 -0.81 -2.72
N SER A 454 -2.94 -0.25 -3.84
CA SER A 454 -2.82 1.17 -4.17
C SER A 454 -4.19 1.75 -4.53
N ASP A 455 -4.24 2.98 -4.98
CA ASP A 455 -5.44 3.83 -5.12
C ASP A 455 -6.54 3.25 -5.99
N GLN A 456 -6.22 2.42 -6.99
CA GLN A 456 -7.23 1.73 -7.80
C GLN A 456 -8.21 0.91 -6.95
N TYR A 457 -7.78 0.41 -5.78
CA TYR A 457 -8.65 -0.38 -4.91
C TYR A 457 -9.85 0.41 -4.38
N SER A 458 -9.70 1.70 -4.18
CA SER A 458 -10.79 2.58 -3.77
C SER A 458 -11.93 2.62 -4.80
N PHE A 459 -11.59 2.56 -6.09
CA PHE A 459 -12.56 2.51 -7.19
C PHE A 459 -13.15 1.11 -7.35
N ILE A 460 -12.33 0.06 -7.24
CA ILE A 460 -12.76 -1.33 -7.27
C ILE A 460 -13.88 -1.58 -6.25
N ARG A 461 -13.72 -1.10 -5.02
CA ARG A 461 -14.74 -1.19 -3.95
C ARG A 461 -16.05 -0.49 -4.30
N ARG A 462 -16.05 0.44 -5.26
CA ARG A 462 -17.24 1.13 -5.79
C ARG A 462 -17.79 0.46 -7.05
N GLY A 463 -17.28 -0.71 -7.42
CA GLY A 463 -17.69 -1.44 -8.62
C GLY A 463 -17.13 -0.88 -9.92
N VAL A 464 -16.16 0.03 -9.86
CA VAL A 464 -15.51 0.63 -11.03
C VAL A 464 -14.33 -0.24 -11.49
N PRO A 465 -14.34 -0.77 -12.73
CA PRO A 465 -13.20 -1.51 -13.28
C PRO A 465 -11.92 -0.68 -13.26
N ALA A 466 -10.81 -1.32 -12.89
CA ALA A 466 -9.55 -0.62 -12.74
C ALA A 466 -8.35 -1.43 -13.22
N LEU A 467 -7.29 -0.72 -13.66
CA LEU A 467 -5.97 -1.28 -13.92
C LEU A 467 -4.90 -0.41 -13.23
N ALA A 468 -3.83 -1.07 -12.79
CA ALA A 468 -2.61 -0.39 -12.36
C ALA A 468 -1.41 -0.99 -13.07
N PHE A 469 -0.32 -0.23 -13.26
CA PHE A 469 0.75 -0.60 -14.18
C PHE A 469 2.13 -0.44 -13.55
N LYS A 470 3.05 -1.33 -13.96
CA LYS A 470 4.50 -1.17 -13.78
C LYS A 470 5.24 -1.62 -15.04
N VAL A 471 6.45 -1.10 -15.26
CA VAL A 471 7.33 -1.64 -16.31
C VAL A 471 7.64 -3.09 -15.96
N GLY A 472 7.41 -3.99 -16.91
CA GLY A 472 7.52 -5.43 -16.72
C GLY A 472 8.89 -5.99 -17.11
N TYR A 473 9.25 -7.07 -16.45
CA TYR A 473 10.43 -7.88 -16.74
C TYR A 473 10.06 -9.36 -16.87
N ARG A 474 10.94 -10.15 -17.49
CA ARG A 474 10.80 -11.62 -17.47
C ARG A 474 11.62 -12.21 -16.33
N THR A 475 11.04 -13.18 -15.64
CA THR A 475 11.72 -13.91 -14.56
C THR A 475 13.03 -14.56 -15.05
N GLY A 476 14.07 -14.51 -14.24
CA GLY A 476 15.39 -15.03 -14.53
C GLY A 476 16.29 -14.07 -15.32
N THR A 477 15.85 -12.85 -15.62
CA THR A 477 16.61 -11.87 -16.40
C THR A 477 17.40 -10.88 -15.52
N PRO A 478 18.38 -10.17 -16.07
CA PRO A 478 19.06 -9.07 -15.38
C PRO A 478 18.08 -7.94 -14.96
N GLU A 479 17.05 -7.70 -15.75
CA GLU A 479 16.01 -6.70 -15.48
C GLU A 479 15.25 -7.00 -14.17
N GLU A 480 14.94 -8.28 -13.91
CA GLU A 480 14.37 -8.70 -12.61
C GLU A 480 15.28 -8.32 -11.44
N LYS A 481 16.59 -8.59 -11.56
CA LYS A 481 17.55 -8.28 -10.50
C LYS A 481 17.63 -6.78 -10.24
N THR A 482 17.61 -5.96 -11.29
CA THR A 482 17.59 -4.49 -11.20
C THR A 482 16.35 -4.03 -10.45
N TRP A 483 15.17 -4.55 -10.81
CA TRP A 483 13.90 -4.21 -10.20
C TRP A 483 13.84 -4.61 -8.71
N GLN A 484 14.23 -5.86 -8.40
CA GLN A 484 14.26 -6.37 -7.03
C GLN A 484 15.27 -5.63 -6.16
N ALA A 485 16.43 -5.27 -6.71
CA ALA A 485 17.44 -4.45 -6.03
C ALA A 485 16.86 -3.07 -5.67
N TRP A 486 16.15 -2.44 -6.61
CA TRP A 486 15.52 -1.17 -6.35
C TRP A 486 14.50 -1.26 -5.20
N VAL A 487 13.59 -2.24 -5.23
CA VAL A 487 12.60 -2.44 -4.15
C VAL A 487 13.28 -2.66 -2.80
N ARG A 488 14.36 -3.46 -2.77
CA ARG A 488 15.11 -3.71 -1.54
C ARG A 488 15.82 -2.47 -1.02
N ASP A 489 16.41 -1.65 -1.91
CA ASP A 489 17.39 -0.63 -1.54
C ASP A 489 16.81 0.80 -1.52
N HIS A 490 15.65 1.04 -2.16
CA HIS A 490 15.07 2.37 -2.33
C HIS A 490 13.61 2.50 -1.84
N TYR A 491 12.79 1.47 -1.95
CA TYR A 491 11.38 1.56 -1.59
C TYR A 491 11.20 1.97 -0.11
N HIS A 492 10.51 3.09 0.12
CA HIS A 492 10.31 3.73 1.43
C HIS A 492 11.62 4.02 2.18
N LYS A 493 12.66 4.42 1.45
CA LYS A 493 13.96 4.80 2.01
C LYS A 493 14.38 6.20 1.56
N LEU A 494 15.34 6.77 2.29
CA LEU A 494 15.92 8.07 1.96
C LEU A 494 16.61 8.09 0.59
N THR A 495 17.00 6.92 0.09
CA THR A 495 17.65 6.74 -1.22
C THR A 495 16.69 6.75 -2.41
N ASP A 496 15.36 6.86 -2.19
CA ASP A 496 14.41 7.11 -3.29
C ASP A 496 14.39 8.60 -3.64
N ASP A 497 15.46 9.07 -4.26
CA ASP A 497 15.69 10.45 -4.66
C ASP A 497 16.01 10.57 -6.17
N VAL A 498 16.30 11.77 -6.64
CA VAL A 498 16.59 12.06 -8.07
C VAL A 498 17.99 11.65 -8.52
N THR A 499 18.81 11.05 -7.65
CA THR A 499 20.17 10.59 -8.00
C THR A 499 20.18 9.13 -8.47
N GLN A 500 19.09 8.39 -8.28
CA GLN A 500 18.94 7.00 -8.67
C GLN A 500 18.90 6.81 -10.20
N PRO A 501 19.25 5.63 -10.72
CA PRO A 501 19.21 5.34 -12.15
C PRO A 501 17.81 5.42 -12.74
N VAL A 502 17.67 5.98 -13.94
CA VAL A 502 16.43 6.10 -14.71
C VAL A 502 16.67 5.77 -16.17
N ASP A 503 15.84 4.93 -16.75
CA ASP A 503 15.75 4.74 -18.20
C ASP A 503 14.73 5.76 -18.76
N PHE A 504 15.25 6.88 -19.26
CA PHE A 504 14.42 7.97 -19.79
C PHE A 504 13.63 7.59 -21.05
N ALA A 505 14.16 6.67 -21.88
CA ALA A 505 13.42 6.18 -23.04
C ALA A 505 12.20 5.37 -22.59
N THR A 506 12.36 4.56 -21.56
CA THR A 506 11.27 3.82 -20.92
C THR A 506 10.22 4.76 -20.32
N ALA A 507 10.63 5.81 -19.63
CA ALA A 507 9.69 6.78 -19.07
C ALA A 507 8.86 7.46 -20.17
N ALA A 508 9.51 7.91 -21.24
CA ALA A 508 8.82 8.51 -22.39
C ALA A 508 7.87 7.52 -23.07
N GLY A 509 8.34 6.30 -23.36
CA GLY A 509 7.53 5.26 -24.00
C GLY A 509 6.31 4.86 -23.17
N PHE A 510 6.47 4.79 -21.86
CA PHE A 510 5.37 4.49 -20.93
C PHE A 510 4.31 5.59 -20.94
N ASN A 511 4.70 6.88 -20.87
CA ASN A 511 3.77 8.00 -20.92
C ASN A 511 2.97 8.00 -22.24
N GLU A 512 3.61 7.71 -23.36
CA GLU A 512 2.96 7.59 -24.66
C GLU A 512 1.98 6.42 -24.71
N MET A 513 2.35 5.25 -24.20
CA MET A 513 1.48 4.08 -24.08
C MET A 513 0.25 4.42 -23.20
N TYR A 514 0.48 5.07 -22.08
CA TYR A 514 -0.56 5.43 -21.12
C TYR A 514 -1.55 6.45 -21.70
N ALA A 515 -1.06 7.39 -22.51
CA ALA A 515 -1.91 8.34 -23.25
C ALA A 515 -2.73 7.66 -24.37
N ASP A 516 -2.16 6.66 -25.08
CA ASP A 516 -2.91 5.89 -26.08
C ASP A 516 -4.03 5.09 -25.40
N LEU A 517 -3.74 4.48 -24.26
CA LEU A 517 -4.74 3.76 -23.48
C LEU A 517 -5.86 4.70 -23.01
N ALA A 518 -5.51 5.95 -22.62
CA ALA A 518 -6.47 6.97 -22.24
C ALA A 518 -7.50 7.23 -23.35
N ILE A 519 -7.00 7.54 -24.53
CA ILE A 519 -7.84 7.85 -25.69
C ILE A 519 -8.67 6.62 -26.09
N ARG A 520 -8.08 5.45 -26.06
CA ARG A 520 -8.77 4.22 -26.44
C ARG A 520 -9.93 3.91 -25.50
N VAL A 521 -9.72 3.93 -24.18
CA VAL A 521 -10.77 3.68 -23.19
C VAL A 521 -11.86 4.77 -23.25
N ALA A 522 -11.46 6.05 -23.42
CA ALA A 522 -12.42 7.15 -23.57
C ALA A 522 -13.32 7.02 -24.80
N ASN A 523 -12.86 6.33 -25.85
CA ASN A 523 -13.55 6.20 -27.13
C ASN A 523 -14.31 4.89 -27.32
N ARG A 524 -14.33 3.99 -26.33
CA ARG A 524 -15.11 2.76 -26.40
C ARG A 524 -16.59 3.03 -26.66
N ALA A 525 -17.22 2.19 -27.45
CA ALA A 525 -18.67 2.24 -27.68
C ALA A 525 -19.46 1.91 -26.39
N ARG A 526 -18.95 0.95 -25.61
CA ARG A 526 -19.53 0.54 -24.31
C ARG A 526 -18.61 0.96 -23.17
N LYS A 527 -19.18 1.25 -22.00
CA LYS A 527 -18.38 1.47 -20.80
C LYS A 527 -17.62 0.19 -20.43
N PRO A 528 -16.43 0.31 -19.83
CA PRO A 528 -15.70 -0.85 -19.28
C PRO A 528 -16.54 -1.65 -18.29
N ALA A 529 -16.32 -2.96 -18.25
CA ALA A 529 -17.06 -3.88 -17.39
C ALA A 529 -16.14 -4.93 -16.77
N TRP A 530 -16.50 -5.40 -15.59
CA TRP A 530 -15.89 -6.57 -14.98
C TRP A 530 -16.16 -7.82 -15.80
N ARG A 531 -15.23 -8.75 -15.87
CA ARG A 531 -15.46 -10.08 -16.41
C ARG A 531 -16.42 -10.85 -15.50
N THR A 532 -17.24 -11.71 -16.06
CA THR A 532 -18.30 -12.43 -15.31
C THR A 532 -17.76 -13.36 -14.23
N ASN A 533 -16.53 -13.83 -14.37
CA ASN A 533 -15.82 -14.65 -13.39
C ASN A 533 -14.99 -13.84 -12.37
N SER A 534 -14.96 -12.52 -12.48
CA SER A 534 -14.27 -11.68 -11.52
C SER A 534 -15.00 -11.66 -10.18
N PHE A 535 -14.26 -11.84 -9.10
CA PHE A 535 -14.76 -11.64 -7.74
C PHE A 535 -15.31 -10.22 -7.53
N PHE A 536 -14.70 -9.22 -8.19
CA PHE A 536 -15.04 -7.81 -8.07
C PHE A 536 -16.23 -7.37 -8.95
N ALA A 537 -16.79 -8.27 -9.74
CA ALA A 537 -18.01 -8.00 -10.52
C ALA A 537 -19.22 -7.66 -9.63
N THR A 538 -19.22 -8.15 -8.40
CA THR A 538 -20.17 -7.74 -7.35
C THR A 538 -19.50 -6.70 -6.45
N PRO A 539 -20.17 -5.56 -6.14
CA PRO A 539 -19.59 -4.58 -5.24
C PRO A 539 -19.15 -5.21 -3.92
N VAL A 540 -17.91 -4.92 -3.52
CA VAL A 540 -17.33 -5.45 -2.28
C VAL A 540 -17.37 -4.37 -1.20
N PRO A 541 -17.74 -4.71 0.04
CA PRO A 541 -17.90 -3.76 1.14
C PRO A 541 -16.59 -3.12 1.60
#